data_bc8b66b96280a3c62539f8a4693a8cf9
#
_entry.id   bc8b66b96280a3c62539f8a4693a8cf9
#
_cell.length_a   1.000
_cell.length_b   1.000
_cell.length_c   1.000
_cell.angle_alpha   90.00
_cell.angle_beta   90.00
_cell.angle_gamma   90.00
#
_symmetry.space_group_name_H-M   'P 1'
#
loop_
_entity.id
_entity.type
_entity.pdbx_description
1 polymer ?
#
loop_
_entity_poly.entity_id
_entity_poly.type
_entity_poly.pdbx_seq_one_letter_code
_entity_poly.pdbx_strand_id
1 'polypeptide(L)'
;VVRLVNEILSEAVESLASDIHFEAKERGLKLRYRVDGVLQKQATAPEMNQFRAAIVSRLKIMAKLNIAEKRVPQDGRIKLRTKGRAVDIRVSVIPMQHGEAVVMRVLDKENLRFSLRGIGMSDEVYENFQELIRLPHGIILVTGPTGSGKTTTLYSALNEIKNEENKIITTEDPIEYQLEGINQIQVNTKVGLTFAASLRSILRHDPDVVLVGEIRDQEAAENATQASL
;
A
#
# COMPACT_ATOMS: atom_id res chain seq x y z
N VAL A 1 1.87 -17.64 -21.91
CA VAL A 1 2.42 -16.78 -20.84
C VAL A 1 1.40 -15.78 -20.34
N VAL A 2 0.74 -14.97 -21.21
CA VAL A 2 -0.22 -13.94 -20.77
C VAL A 2 -1.37 -14.55 -19.95
N ARG A 3 -2.02 -15.59 -20.50
CA ARG A 3 -3.11 -16.30 -19.82
C ARG A 3 -2.63 -16.91 -18.49
N LEU A 4 -1.49 -17.57 -18.47
CA LEU A 4 -0.90 -18.17 -17.29
C LEU A 4 -0.64 -17.15 -16.18
N VAL A 5 -0.06 -15.98 -16.50
CA VAL A 5 0.18 -14.91 -15.51
C VAL A 5 -1.15 -14.41 -14.94
N ASN A 6 -2.15 -14.18 -15.79
CA ASN A 6 -3.46 -13.71 -15.33
C ASN A 6 -4.15 -14.76 -14.44
N GLU A 7 -4.08 -16.05 -14.77
CA GLU A 7 -4.61 -17.15 -13.96
C GLU A 7 -3.95 -17.18 -12.56
N ILE A 8 -2.62 -17.09 -12.50
CA ILE A 8 -1.86 -17.05 -11.24
C ILE A 8 -2.28 -15.86 -10.38
N LEU A 9 -2.40 -14.68 -10.97
CA LEU A 9 -2.82 -13.49 -10.23
C LEU A 9 -4.26 -13.60 -9.72
N SER A 10 -5.17 -14.15 -10.54
CA SER A 10 -6.57 -14.36 -10.14
C SER A 10 -6.69 -15.39 -9.02
N GLU A 11 -5.99 -16.52 -9.14
CA GLU A 11 -5.97 -17.57 -8.12
C GLU A 11 -5.40 -17.07 -6.78
N ALA A 12 -4.34 -16.26 -6.82
CA ALA A 12 -3.78 -15.65 -5.62
C ALA A 12 -4.78 -14.72 -4.92
N VAL A 13 -5.51 -13.90 -5.68
CA VAL A 13 -6.56 -13.03 -5.13
C VAL A 13 -7.71 -13.86 -4.54
N GLU A 14 -8.12 -14.92 -5.21
CA GLU A 14 -9.18 -15.83 -4.73
C GLU A 14 -8.79 -16.58 -3.46
N SER A 15 -7.51 -16.95 -3.36
CA SER A 15 -6.93 -17.60 -2.17
C SER A 15 -6.65 -16.64 -1.03
N LEU A 16 -7.04 -15.36 -1.15
CA LEU A 16 -6.76 -14.30 -0.17
C LEU A 16 -5.26 -14.18 0.18
N ALA A 17 -4.40 -14.42 -0.80
CA ALA A 17 -2.97 -14.29 -0.61
C ALA A 17 -2.57 -12.82 -0.41
N SER A 18 -1.81 -12.55 0.64
CA SER A 18 -1.23 -11.22 0.87
C SER A 18 -0.05 -10.93 -0.05
N ASP A 19 0.74 -11.96 -0.37
CA ASP A 19 1.91 -11.81 -1.23
C ASP A 19 2.05 -13.02 -2.18
N ILE A 20 2.56 -12.74 -3.38
CA ILE A 20 2.88 -13.73 -4.42
C ILE A 20 4.39 -13.67 -4.66
N HIS A 21 5.07 -14.79 -4.56
CA HIS A 21 6.50 -14.89 -4.74
C HIS A 21 6.85 -15.73 -5.95
N PHE A 22 7.51 -15.13 -6.95
CA PHE A 22 8.18 -15.84 -8.04
C PHE A 22 9.68 -15.84 -7.77
N GLU A 23 10.23 -16.99 -7.52
CA GLU A 23 11.65 -17.17 -7.21
C GLU A 23 12.35 -17.99 -8.28
N ALA A 24 13.30 -17.38 -8.97
CA ALA A 24 14.19 -18.10 -9.87
C ALA A 24 15.12 -19.01 -9.06
N LYS A 25 15.14 -20.29 -9.40
CA LYS A 25 16.02 -21.31 -8.84
C LYS A 25 16.89 -21.90 -9.96
N GLU A 26 17.95 -22.62 -9.57
CA GLU A 26 18.82 -23.30 -10.53
C GLU A 26 18.04 -24.16 -11.50
N ARG A 27 17.07 -24.94 -11.02
CA ARG A 27 16.23 -25.84 -11.80
C ARG A 27 14.77 -25.36 -11.91
N GLY A 28 14.57 -24.10 -12.36
CA GLY A 28 13.22 -23.62 -12.69
C GLY A 28 12.72 -22.45 -11.85
N LEU A 29 11.42 -22.30 -11.81
CA LEU A 29 10.71 -21.23 -11.11
C LEU A 29 9.91 -21.82 -9.94
N LYS A 30 10.06 -21.22 -8.76
CA LYS A 30 9.24 -21.57 -7.58
C LYS A 30 8.19 -20.50 -7.36
N LEU A 31 6.93 -20.89 -7.39
CA LEU A 31 5.78 -20.04 -7.06
C LEU A 31 5.31 -20.35 -5.65
N ARG A 32 5.12 -19.29 -4.86
CA ARG A 32 4.56 -19.40 -3.51
C ARG A 32 3.57 -18.28 -3.25
N TYR A 33 2.49 -18.59 -2.54
CA TYR A 33 1.56 -17.60 -2.01
C TYR A 33 1.76 -17.49 -0.51
N ARG A 34 1.64 -16.29 0.02
CA ARG A 34 1.53 -16.08 1.47
C ARG A 34 0.05 -15.94 1.82
N VAL A 35 -0.46 -16.91 2.53
CA VAL A 35 -1.85 -16.94 3.01
C VAL A 35 -1.80 -17.02 4.53
N ASP A 36 -2.51 -16.14 5.23
CA ASP A 36 -2.52 -16.04 6.70
C ASP A 36 -1.10 -16.03 7.32
N GLY A 37 -0.19 -15.29 6.69
CA GLY A 37 1.20 -15.16 7.12
C GLY A 37 2.13 -16.32 6.72
N VAL A 38 1.59 -17.46 6.25
CA VAL A 38 2.34 -18.67 5.92
C VAL A 38 2.62 -18.75 4.42
N LEU A 39 3.88 -18.99 4.04
CA LEU A 39 4.26 -19.22 2.64
C LEU A 39 3.93 -20.66 2.21
N GLN A 40 3.01 -20.78 1.27
CA GLN A 40 2.55 -22.03 0.70
C GLN A 40 3.08 -22.21 -0.73
N LYS A 41 3.70 -23.36 -1.01
CA LYS A 41 4.16 -23.67 -2.37
C LYS A 41 2.96 -23.99 -3.25
N GLN A 42 2.91 -23.36 -4.41
CA GLN A 42 1.91 -23.63 -5.43
C GLN A 42 2.41 -24.66 -6.44
N ALA A 43 1.50 -25.42 -7.02
CA ALA A 43 1.82 -26.29 -8.12
C ALA A 43 2.26 -25.43 -9.33
N THR A 44 3.40 -25.79 -9.91
CA THR A 44 3.91 -25.12 -11.10
C THR A 44 3.85 -26.07 -12.27
N ALA A 45 3.16 -25.65 -13.34
CA ALA A 45 3.16 -26.41 -14.58
C ALA A 45 4.60 -26.48 -15.14
N PRO A 46 5.02 -27.59 -15.75
CA PRO A 46 6.36 -27.76 -16.34
C PRO A 46 6.73 -26.61 -17.30
N GLU A 47 5.76 -26.06 -18.01
CA GLU A 47 5.91 -24.96 -18.96
C GLU A 47 6.38 -23.66 -18.28
N MET A 48 6.06 -23.46 -16.98
CA MET A 48 6.51 -22.28 -16.24
C MET A 48 8.03 -22.21 -16.15
N ASN A 49 8.72 -23.35 -16.09
CA ASN A 49 10.17 -23.42 -16.05
C ASN A 49 10.80 -22.98 -17.37
N GLN A 50 10.19 -23.33 -18.49
CA GLN A 50 10.63 -22.91 -19.81
C GLN A 50 10.41 -21.42 -20.04
N PHE A 51 9.31 -20.88 -19.55
CA PHE A 51 8.88 -19.49 -19.81
C PHE A 51 9.20 -18.52 -18.68
N ARG A 52 10.07 -18.87 -17.73
CA ARG A 52 10.38 -18.03 -16.56
C ARG A 52 10.76 -16.58 -16.92
N ALA A 53 11.63 -16.40 -17.93
CA ALA A 53 12.01 -15.06 -18.36
C ALA A 53 10.84 -14.29 -19.00
N ALA A 54 10.00 -14.98 -19.76
CA ALA A 54 8.80 -14.38 -20.35
C ALA A 54 7.73 -14.03 -19.31
N ILE A 55 7.63 -14.82 -18.24
CA ILE A 55 6.73 -14.51 -17.10
C ILE A 55 7.20 -13.23 -16.40
N VAL A 56 8.48 -13.12 -16.07
CA VAL A 56 9.04 -11.92 -15.43
C VAL A 56 8.89 -10.70 -16.34
N SER A 57 9.19 -10.84 -17.64
CA SER A 57 9.00 -9.77 -18.63
C SER A 57 7.53 -9.32 -18.68
N ARG A 58 6.58 -10.25 -18.64
CA ARG A 58 5.15 -9.93 -18.63
C ARG A 58 4.76 -9.16 -17.37
N LEU A 59 5.24 -9.58 -16.20
CA LEU A 59 5.00 -8.87 -14.92
C LEU A 59 5.59 -7.46 -14.95
N LYS A 60 6.80 -7.29 -15.51
CA LYS A 60 7.43 -5.97 -15.71
C LYS A 60 6.59 -5.08 -16.62
N ILE A 61 6.09 -5.60 -17.73
CA ILE A 61 5.20 -4.84 -18.63
C ILE A 61 3.95 -4.38 -17.89
N MET A 62 3.30 -5.29 -17.17
CA MET A 62 2.09 -4.96 -16.41
C MET A 62 2.35 -3.91 -15.33
N ALA A 63 3.53 -3.95 -14.70
CA ALA A 63 3.96 -3.00 -13.68
C ALA A 63 4.59 -1.71 -14.23
N LYS A 64 4.67 -1.56 -15.57
CA LYS A 64 5.32 -0.44 -16.29
C LYS A 64 6.80 -0.27 -15.93
N LEU A 65 7.51 -1.39 -15.75
CA LEU A 65 8.94 -1.45 -15.46
C LEU A 65 9.77 -1.63 -16.74
N ASN A 66 11.07 -1.34 -16.65
CA ASN A 66 12.00 -1.52 -17.76
C ASN A 66 12.35 -3.00 -17.93
N ILE A 67 11.95 -3.59 -19.08
CA ILE A 67 12.17 -5.00 -19.38
C ILE A 67 13.64 -5.30 -19.67
N ALA A 68 14.35 -4.34 -20.28
CA ALA A 68 15.74 -4.50 -20.68
C ALA A 68 16.71 -4.45 -19.48
N GLU A 69 16.35 -3.72 -18.43
CA GLU A 69 17.19 -3.61 -17.23
C GLU A 69 16.97 -4.81 -16.30
N LYS A 70 18.02 -5.57 -16.03
CA LYS A 70 18.00 -6.80 -15.22
C LYS A 70 19.03 -6.78 -14.07
N ARG A 71 19.76 -5.68 -13.91
CA ARG A 71 20.91 -5.58 -13.02
C ARG A 71 20.60 -4.86 -11.72
N VAL A 72 19.51 -4.10 -11.70
CA VAL A 72 19.10 -3.28 -10.53
C VAL A 72 17.68 -3.61 -10.11
N PRO A 73 17.35 -3.44 -8.83
CA PRO A 73 15.98 -3.58 -8.34
C PRO A 73 15.03 -2.58 -9.02
N GLN A 74 13.79 -3.00 -9.24
CA GLN A 74 12.74 -2.17 -9.81
C GLN A 74 11.44 -2.39 -9.05
N ASP A 75 10.73 -1.31 -8.75
CA ASP A 75 9.44 -1.32 -8.08
C ASP A 75 8.37 -0.70 -8.94
N GLY A 76 7.17 -1.28 -8.95
CA GLY A 76 6.05 -0.82 -9.75
C GLY A 76 4.71 -1.26 -9.20
N ARG A 77 3.66 -0.99 -9.97
CA ARG A 77 2.28 -1.35 -9.59
C ARG A 77 1.53 -1.93 -10.77
N ILE A 78 0.74 -2.95 -10.50
CA ILE A 78 -0.22 -3.54 -11.43
C ILE A 78 -1.61 -3.22 -10.92
N LYS A 79 -2.46 -2.67 -11.79
CA LYS A 79 -3.89 -2.57 -11.55
C LYS A 79 -4.59 -3.62 -12.41
N LEU A 80 -5.33 -4.50 -11.79
CA LEU A 80 -6.09 -5.50 -12.50
C LEU A 80 -7.53 -5.55 -11.99
N ARG A 81 -8.42 -6.04 -12.84
CA ARG A 81 -9.78 -6.35 -12.44
C ARG A 81 -9.99 -7.86 -12.61
N THR A 82 -10.33 -8.54 -11.53
CA THR A 82 -10.65 -9.97 -11.54
C THR A 82 -11.98 -10.21 -10.87
N LYS A 83 -12.86 -10.99 -11.52
CA LYS A 83 -14.23 -11.30 -11.04
C LYS A 83 -15.02 -10.06 -10.56
N GLY A 84 -14.89 -8.94 -11.28
CA GLY A 84 -15.55 -7.68 -10.93
C GLY A 84 -14.82 -6.83 -9.89
N ARG A 85 -13.81 -7.36 -9.20
CA ARG A 85 -13.03 -6.66 -8.17
C ARG A 85 -11.84 -5.92 -8.78
N ALA A 86 -11.63 -4.68 -8.34
CA ALA A 86 -10.43 -3.91 -8.66
C ALA A 86 -9.34 -4.20 -7.61
N VAL A 87 -8.23 -4.76 -8.07
CA VAL A 87 -7.10 -5.13 -7.21
C VAL A 87 -5.87 -4.35 -7.63
N ASP A 88 -5.22 -3.72 -6.67
CA ASP A 88 -3.89 -3.12 -6.84
C ASP A 88 -2.83 -4.10 -6.33
N ILE A 89 -1.77 -4.28 -7.10
CA ILE A 89 -0.64 -5.14 -6.72
C ILE A 89 0.64 -4.32 -6.78
N ARG A 90 1.36 -4.23 -5.67
CA ARG A 90 2.72 -3.70 -5.65
C ARG A 90 3.68 -4.79 -6.09
N VAL A 91 4.56 -4.44 -7.00
CA VAL A 91 5.53 -5.36 -7.60
C VAL A 91 6.92 -4.89 -7.27
N SER A 92 7.74 -5.77 -6.71
CA SER A 92 9.17 -5.58 -6.53
C SER A 92 9.92 -6.67 -7.27
N VAL A 93 10.84 -6.25 -8.15
CA VAL A 93 11.69 -7.13 -8.94
C VAL A 93 13.13 -6.92 -8.50
N ILE A 94 13.81 -7.98 -8.11
CA ILE A 94 15.21 -7.92 -7.71
C ILE A 94 16.05 -8.94 -8.47
N PRO A 95 17.26 -8.57 -8.91
CA PRO A 95 18.21 -9.51 -9.51
C PRO A 95 18.71 -10.49 -8.47
N MET A 96 18.70 -11.77 -8.82
CA MET A 96 19.21 -12.87 -7.98
C MET A 96 20.18 -13.72 -8.80
N GLN A 97 20.90 -14.61 -8.14
CA GLN A 97 21.93 -15.48 -8.79
C GLN A 97 21.41 -16.29 -9.98
N HIS A 98 20.16 -16.78 -9.92
CA HIS A 98 19.57 -17.62 -10.96
C HIS A 98 18.56 -16.89 -11.84
N GLY A 99 18.52 -15.57 -11.79
CA GLY A 99 17.60 -14.71 -12.55
C GLY A 99 16.82 -13.79 -11.63
N GLU A 100 15.91 -13.00 -12.20
CA GLU A 100 15.12 -12.04 -11.42
C GLU A 100 14.07 -12.75 -10.55
N ALA A 101 13.97 -12.37 -9.29
CA ALA A 101 12.85 -12.73 -8.43
C ALA A 101 11.83 -11.60 -8.42
N VAL A 102 10.55 -11.97 -8.32
CA VAL A 102 9.44 -11.02 -8.24
C VAL A 102 8.62 -11.30 -6.99
N VAL A 103 8.42 -10.28 -6.17
CA VAL A 103 7.47 -10.32 -5.07
C VAL A 103 6.36 -9.33 -5.37
N MET A 104 5.13 -9.79 -5.22
CA MET A 104 3.95 -8.98 -5.47
C MET A 104 3.06 -8.99 -4.24
N ARG A 105 2.80 -7.80 -3.68
CA ARG A 105 1.85 -7.63 -2.58
C ARG A 105 0.48 -7.29 -3.13
N VAL A 106 -0.49 -8.10 -2.78
CA VAL A 106 -1.88 -7.93 -3.18
C VAL A 106 -2.56 -6.94 -2.22
N LEU A 107 -3.11 -5.86 -2.77
CA LEU A 107 -3.85 -4.85 -2.02
C LEU A 107 -5.31 -4.94 -2.47
N ASP A 108 -6.10 -5.72 -1.74
CA ASP A 108 -7.55 -5.83 -1.99
C ASP A 108 -8.26 -4.61 -1.39
N LYS A 109 -8.86 -3.80 -2.25
CA LYS A 109 -9.52 -2.55 -1.86
C LYS A 109 -10.97 -2.74 -1.40
N GLU A 110 -11.61 -3.83 -1.78
CA GLU A 110 -13.06 -3.97 -1.58
C GLU A 110 -13.46 -4.45 -0.17
N ASN A 111 -12.55 -5.09 0.55
CA ASN A 111 -12.84 -5.62 1.89
C ASN A 111 -12.53 -4.65 3.04
N LEU A 112 -11.96 -3.47 2.74
CA LEU A 112 -11.59 -2.50 3.76
C LEU A 112 -12.72 -1.48 3.98
N ARG A 113 -13.69 -1.87 4.78
CA ARG A 113 -14.59 -0.90 5.41
C ARG A 113 -13.83 -0.21 6.53
N PHE A 114 -13.26 0.96 6.23
CA PHE A 114 -12.66 1.80 7.25
C PHE A 114 -13.77 2.33 8.18
N SER A 115 -13.93 1.68 9.31
CA SER A 115 -14.89 2.04 10.36
C SER A 115 -14.22 1.84 11.70
N LEU A 116 -14.26 2.85 12.56
CA LEU A 116 -13.69 2.78 13.91
C LEU A 116 -14.31 1.65 14.75
N ARG A 117 -15.61 1.39 14.62
CA ARG A 117 -16.24 0.24 15.28
C ARG A 117 -15.76 -1.09 14.70
N GLY A 118 -15.52 -1.14 13.38
CA GLY A 118 -15.10 -2.35 12.67
C GLY A 118 -13.67 -2.79 12.97
N ILE A 119 -12.81 -1.92 13.50
CA ILE A 119 -11.42 -2.25 13.87
C ILE A 119 -11.28 -2.86 15.28
N GLY A 120 -12.38 -3.05 16.01
CA GLY A 120 -12.40 -3.74 17.30
C GLY A 120 -12.15 -2.85 18.52
N MET A 121 -12.39 -1.55 18.45
CA MET A 121 -12.39 -0.67 19.64
C MET A 121 -13.54 -1.05 20.58
N SER A 122 -13.29 -1.02 21.90
CA SER A 122 -14.35 -1.10 22.88
C SER A 122 -15.24 0.15 22.80
N ASP A 123 -16.49 0.07 23.26
CA ASP A 123 -17.42 1.21 23.19
C ASP A 123 -16.86 2.43 23.91
N GLU A 124 -16.27 2.28 25.08
CA GLU A 124 -15.64 3.35 25.86
C GLU A 124 -14.49 4.03 25.07
N VAL A 125 -13.60 3.24 24.49
CA VAL A 125 -12.47 3.76 23.68
C VAL A 125 -12.99 4.45 22.43
N TYR A 126 -14.00 3.88 21.78
CA TYR A 126 -14.61 4.45 20.60
C TYR A 126 -15.25 5.81 20.89
N GLU A 127 -16.05 5.94 21.95
CA GLU A 127 -16.70 7.20 22.34
C GLU A 127 -15.66 8.29 22.65
N ASN A 128 -14.67 7.98 23.49
CA ASN A 128 -13.59 8.91 23.80
C ASN A 128 -12.81 9.32 22.53
N PHE A 129 -12.52 8.38 21.63
CA PHE A 129 -11.78 8.67 20.41
C PHE A 129 -12.61 9.51 19.43
N GLN A 130 -13.92 9.28 19.36
CA GLN A 130 -14.83 10.13 18.57
C GLN A 130 -14.86 11.59 19.05
N GLU A 131 -14.80 11.83 20.34
CA GLU A 131 -14.71 13.18 20.89
C GLU A 131 -13.38 13.84 20.51
N LEU A 132 -12.27 13.11 20.69
CA LEU A 132 -10.92 13.61 20.40
C LEU A 132 -10.71 13.99 18.93
N ILE A 133 -11.18 13.18 17.98
CA ILE A 133 -11.00 13.45 16.54
C ILE A 133 -11.86 14.63 16.03
N ARG A 134 -12.80 15.13 16.83
CA ARG A 134 -13.65 16.29 16.52
C ARG A 134 -13.21 17.58 17.19
N LEU A 135 -12.16 17.52 18.00
CA LEU A 135 -11.60 18.74 18.60
C LEU A 135 -11.03 19.65 17.50
N PRO A 136 -11.24 20.97 17.63
CA PRO A 136 -10.82 21.93 16.59
C PRO A 136 -9.29 22.10 16.49
N HIS A 137 -8.55 21.74 17.54
CA HIS A 137 -7.12 21.84 17.64
C HIS A 137 -6.52 20.64 18.36
N GLY A 138 -5.29 20.30 18.02
CA GLY A 138 -4.54 19.23 18.65
C GLY A 138 -3.90 18.26 17.68
N ILE A 139 -3.12 17.34 18.22
CA ILE A 139 -2.45 16.28 17.47
C ILE A 139 -2.75 14.92 18.11
N ILE A 140 -3.09 13.95 17.29
CA ILE A 140 -3.29 12.55 17.70
C ILE A 140 -2.17 11.72 17.10
N LEU A 141 -1.43 11.01 17.95
CA LEU A 141 -0.33 10.14 17.54
C LEU A 141 -0.77 8.68 17.59
N VAL A 142 -0.63 7.98 16.46
CA VAL A 142 -0.88 6.54 16.34
C VAL A 142 0.44 5.82 16.16
N THR A 143 0.86 5.06 17.16
CA THR A 143 2.14 4.37 17.22
C THR A 143 2.00 2.85 17.22
N GLY A 144 3.05 2.14 16.85
CA GLY A 144 3.08 0.68 16.87
C GLY A 144 3.96 0.09 15.77
N PRO A 145 4.23 -1.22 15.79
CA PRO A 145 5.04 -1.90 14.78
C PRO A 145 4.33 -1.98 13.41
N THR A 146 5.04 -2.43 12.39
CA THR A 146 4.45 -2.72 11.08
C THR A 146 3.39 -3.80 11.21
N GLY A 147 2.23 -3.60 10.56
CA GLY A 147 1.10 -4.53 10.62
C GLY A 147 0.21 -4.41 11.86
N SER A 148 0.45 -3.45 12.77
CA SER A 148 -0.39 -3.23 13.96
C SER A 148 -1.73 -2.53 13.68
N GLY A 149 -2.01 -2.14 12.43
CA GLY A 149 -3.26 -1.49 12.06
C GLY A 149 -3.24 0.05 12.10
N LYS A 150 -2.06 0.71 12.22
CA LYS A 150 -1.95 2.18 12.24
C LYS A 150 -2.71 2.85 11.12
N THR A 151 -2.42 2.47 9.86
CA THR A 151 -3.07 3.03 8.67
C THR A 151 -4.58 2.76 8.68
N THR A 152 -4.99 1.58 9.09
CA THR A 152 -6.40 1.22 9.21
C THR A 152 -7.12 2.12 10.22
N THR A 153 -6.51 2.36 11.38
CA THR A 153 -7.05 3.26 12.42
C THR A 153 -7.14 4.70 11.91
N LEU A 154 -6.06 5.21 11.30
CA LEU A 154 -6.03 6.58 10.76
C LEU A 154 -7.07 6.78 9.66
N TYR A 155 -7.18 5.85 8.71
CA TYR A 155 -8.15 5.94 7.62
C TYR A 155 -9.59 5.79 8.14
N SER A 156 -9.82 4.96 9.15
CA SER A 156 -11.12 4.85 9.82
C SER A 156 -11.49 6.15 10.52
N ALA A 157 -10.53 6.82 11.18
CA ALA A 157 -10.74 8.13 11.79
C ALA A 157 -11.09 9.20 10.75
N LEU A 158 -10.33 9.28 9.65
CA LEU A 158 -10.63 10.21 8.57
C LEU A 158 -12.02 9.97 7.97
N ASN A 159 -12.39 8.71 7.77
CA ASN A 159 -13.70 8.36 7.22
C ASN A 159 -14.87 8.71 8.17
N GLU A 160 -14.62 8.73 9.49
CA GLU A 160 -15.59 9.10 10.50
C GLU A 160 -15.87 10.63 10.55
N ILE A 161 -14.85 11.45 10.27
CA ILE A 161 -14.95 12.92 10.31
C ILE A 161 -15.13 13.56 8.95
N LYS A 162 -15.02 12.76 7.88
CA LYS A 162 -15.17 13.24 6.51
C LYS A 162 -16.60 13.70 6.26
N ASN A 163 -16.75 14.94 5.78
CA ASN A 163 -17.99 15.52 5.27
C ASN A 163 -17.67 16.50 4.15
N GLU A 164 -18.69 17.13 3.56
CA GLU A 164 -18.52 18.11 2.47
C GLU A 164 -17.95 19.45 2.94
N GLU A 165 -18.01 19.74 4.24
CA GLU A 165 -17.58 21.00 4.85
C GLU A 165 -16.11 20.94 5.27
N ASN A 166 -15.54 19.76 5.48
CA ASN A 166 -14.17 19.58 5.95
C ASN A 166 -13.18 19.31 4.81
N LYS A 167 -12.18 20.12 4.71
CA LYS A 167 -11.06 19.93 3.79
C LYS A 167 -9.99 19.06 4.45
N ILE A 168 -9.95 17.79 4.07
CA ILE A 168 -8.98 16.82 4.56
C ILE A 168 -7.85 16.68 3.57
N ILE A 169 -6.60 16.82 4.02
CA ILE A 169 -5.40 16.62 3.20
C ILE A 169 -4.47 15.62 3.90
N THR A 170 -3.94 14.66 3.15
CA THR A 170 -2.96 13.71 3.67
C THR A 170 -1.62 13.83 2.97
N THR A 171 -0.53 13.48 3.66
CA THR A 171 0.79 13.26 3.07
C THR A 171 1.31 11.88 3.49
N GLU A 172 1.65 11.03 2.52
CA GLU A 172 1.87 9.59 2.72
C GLU A 172 3.03 9.05 1.88
N ASP A 173 3.70 8.01 2.37
CA ASP A 173 4.80 7.34 1.65
C ASP A 173 4.74 5.81 1.80
N PRO A 174 4.05 5.14 0.88
CA PRO A 174 3.18 5.65 -0.17
C PRO A 174 1.70 5.73 0.30
N ILE A 175 0.83 6.29 -0.54
CA ILE A 175 -0.62 6.16 -0.34
C ILE A 175 -1.00 4.69 -0.42
N GLU A 176 -1.54 4.14 0.69
CA GLU A 176 -1.94 2.72 0.75
C GLU A 176 -3.24 2.47 -0.01
N TYR A 177 -4.25 3.30 0.24
CA TYR A 177 -5.56 3.23 -0.41
C TYR A 177 -6.03 4.61 -0.80
N GLN A 178 -6.68 4.70 -1.94
CA GLN A 178 -7.32 5.95 -2.36
C GLN A 178 -8.64 6.13 -1.60
N LEU A 179 -8.76 7.24 -0.88
CA LEU A 179 -9.96 7.59 -0.13
C LEU A 179 -10.76 8.62 -0.93
N GLU A 180 -12.01 8.32 -1.17
CA GLU A 180 -12.91 9.24 -1.86
C GLU A 180 -13.19 10.48 -0.99
N GLY A 181 -13.14 11.68 -1.58
CA GLY A 181 -13.37 12.94 -0.88
C GLY A 181 -12.21 13.41 0.00
N ILE A 182 -11.02 12.79 -0.08
CA ILE A 182 -9.81 13.19 0.64
C ILE A 182 -8.70 13.52 -0.35
N ASN A 183 -8.01 14.63 -0.12
CA ASN A 183 -6.89 15.07 -0.94
C ASN A 183 -5.61 14.40 -0.46
N GLN A 184 -5.11 13.42 -1.20
CA GLN A 184 -3.96 12.62 -0.80
C GLN A 184 -2.71 13.00 -1.59
N ILE A 185 -1.63 13.38 -0.89
CA ILE A 185 -0.31 13.69 -1.46
C ILE A 185 0.60 12.50 -1.24
N GLN A 186 1.17 11.96 -2.31
CA GLN A 186 2.21 10.96 -2.20
C GLN A 186 3.59 11.61 -2.19
N VAL A 187 4.37 11.36 -1.15
CA VAL A 187 5.78 11.77 -1.05
C VAL A 187 6.56 11.27 -2.27
N ASN A 188 7.43 12.11 -2.79
CA ASN A 188 8.34 11.79 -3.88
C ASN A 188 9.68 12.49 -3.65
N THR A 189 10.56 11.85 -2.92
CA THR A 189 11.88 12.38 -2.55
C THR A 189 12.78 12.66 -3.75
N LYS A 190 12.55 11.98 -4.89
CA LYS A 190 13.33 12.22 -6.14
C LYS A 190 13.16 13.62 -6.70
N VAL A 191 12.02 14.25 -6.43
CA VAL A 191 11.71 15.62 -6.87
C VAL A 191 11.65 16.61 -5.70
N GLY A 192 12.12 16.21 -4.52
CA GLY A 192 12.15 17.05 -3.33
C GLY A 192 10.83 17.16 -2.58
N LEU A 193 9.78 16.39 -2.96
CA LEU A 193 8.51 16.37 -2.25
C LEU A 193 8.62 15.41 -1.04
N THR A 194 9.14 15.92 0.07
CA THR A 194 9.27 15.23 1.36
C THR A 194 8.03 15.44 2.23
N PHE A 195 7.95 14.77 3.40
CA PHE A 195 6.89 15.04 4.39
C PHE A 195 6.92 16.48 4.87
N ALA A 196 8.09 17.00 5.22
CA ALA A 196 8.26 18.39 5.66
C ALA A 196 7.86 19.40 4.57
N ALA A 197 8.31 19.19 3.32
CA ALA A 197 7.94 20.05 2.18
C ALA A 197 6.44 20.02 1.90
N SER A 198 5.81 18.84 1.98
CA SER A 198 4.37 18.67 1.81
C SER A 198 3.60 19.41 2.90
N LEU A 199 3.98 19.24 4.18
CA LEU A 199 3.32 19.91 5.31
C LEU A 199 3.37 21.43 5.21
N ARG A 200 4.54 22.01 4.90
CA ARG A 200 4.64 23.47 4.67
C ARG A 200 3.71 23.97 3.57
N SER A 201 3.46 23.15 2.56
CA SER A 201 2.53 23.50 1.49
C SER A 201 1.08 23.32 1.92
N ILE A 202 0.77 22.24 2.63
CA ILE A 202 -0.57 21.92 3.15
C ILE A 202 -1.11 23.08 4.00
N LEU A 203 -0.28 23.65 4.90
CA LEU A 203 -0.66 24.78 5.76
C LEU A 203 -1.16 26.02 5.00
N ARG A 204 -0.76 26.17 3.73
CA ARG A 204 -1.22 27.28 2.87
C ARG A 204 -2.47 26.91 2.05
N HIS A 205 -2.96 25.71 2.19
CA HIS A 205 -4.13 25.19 1.47
C HIS A 205 -5.41 25.21 2.29
N ASP A 206 -5.40 25.88 3.45
CA ASP A 206 -6.56 25.99 4.34
C ASP A 206 -7.20 24.64 4.65
N PRO A 207 -6.45 23.71 5.28
CA PRO A 207 -6.97 22.41 5.67
C PRO A 207 -7.68 22.49 7.03
N ASP A 208 -8.78 21.76 7.18
CA ASP A 208 -9.41 21.53 8.50
C ASP A 208 -8.79 20.33 9.21
N VAL A 209 -8.36 19.31 8.44
CA VAL A 209 -7.73 18.10 8.97
C VAL A 209 -6.52 17.72 8.13
N VAL A 210 -5.42 17.41 8.80
CA VAL A 210 -4.20 16.94 8.16
C VAL A 210 -3.81 15.57 8.70
N LEU A 211 -3.56 14.60 7.81
CA LEU A 211 -2.92 13.34 8.14
C LEU A 211 -1.50 13.33 7.64
N VAL A 212 -0.57 13.06 8.56
CA VAL A 212 0.85 12.83 8.25
C VAL A 212 1.13 11.34 8.41
N GLY A 213 1.45 10.66 7.31
CA GLY A 213 1.64 9.21 7.28
C GLY A 213 2.72 8.73 8.24
N GLU A 214 3.80 9.51 8.38
CA GLU A 214 4.85 9.29 9.38
C GLU A 214 5.69 10.56 9.60
N ILE A 215 6.29 10.65 10.78
CA ILE A 215 7.22 11.71 11.17
C ILE A 215 8.61 11.05 11.30
N ARG A 216 9.52 11.37 10.36
CA ARG A 216 10.86 10.77 10.29
C ARG A 216 11.96 11.69 10.81
N ASP A 217 11.73 12.98 10.82
CA ASP A 217 12.72 14.00 11.14
C ASP A 217 12.12 15.13 11.97
N GLN A 218 13.00 15.94 12.54
CA GLN A 218 12.63 17.06 13.41
C GLN A 218 11.80 18.12 12.66
N GLU A 219 12.14 18.40 11.40
CA GLU A 219 11.43 19.41 10.60
C GLU A 219 9.96 18.99 10.37
N ALA A 220 9.72 17.72 10.07
CA ALA A 220 8.37 17.19 9.92
C ALA A 220 7.58 17.25 11.26
N ALA A 221 8.25 16.98 12.39
CA ALA A 221 7.64 17.07 13.71
C ALA A 221 7.26 18.51 14.07
N GLU A 222 8.14 19.47 13.83
CA GLU A 222 7.89 20.90 14.06
C GLU A 222 6.73 21.41 13.20
N ASN A 223 6.73 21.08 11.90
CA ASN A 223 5.65 21.46 10.99
C ASN A 223 4.30 20.82 11.37
N ALA A 224 4.30 19.55 11.83
CA ALA A 224 3.09 18.88 12.30
C ALA A 224 2.55 19.51 13.59
N THR A 225 3.43 19.85 14.52
CA THR A 225 3.06 20.55 15.75
C THR A 225 2.50 21.94 15.45
N GLN A 226 3.14 22.68 14.54
CA GLN A 226 2.62 23.99 14.13
C GLN A 226 1.25 23.88 13.44
N ALA A 227 1.00 22.80 12.69
CA ALA A 227 -0.29 22.55 12.06
C ALA A 227 -1.41 22.23 13.07
N SER A 228 -1.08 21.83 14.30
CA SER A 228 -2.03 21.43 15.34
C SER A 228 -2.49 22.59 16.25
N LEU A 229 -1.92 23.77 16.08
CA LEU A 229 -2.22 24.99 16.84
C LEU A 229 -3.27 25.86 16.15
#